data_fb8f86c6cfb22aa46fcf795bce31aaeb
#
_entry.id   fb8f86c6cfb22aa46fcf795bce31aaeb
#
_cell.length_a   1.000
_cell.length_b   1.000
_cell.length_c   1.000
_cell.angle_alpha   90.00
_cell.angle_beta   90.00
_cell.angle_gamma   90.00
#
_symmetry.space_group_name_H-M   'P 1'
#
loop_
_entity.id
_entity.type
_entity.pdbx_description
1 polymer ?
#
loop_
_entity_poly.entity_id
_entity_poly.type
_entity_poly.pdbx_seq_one_letter_code
_entity_poly.pdbx_strand_id
1 'polypeptide(L)'
;DYAPDRVLIEPSGVGKLSDVTRAVVEAGRRVPMELGSAVAVVNGPRARVCLKNFGEFFTDQVEHAGAILLSRTQTMSQDKLEEAVELLRARNPRAAILTTPWDQLTGGQIRAAMEGHSLADQLMEEADVCPECGGHHEHGHPHHHEEEHHGHGEHHEHGGEACCGHDHDH
;
A
#
# COMPACT_ATOMS: atom_id res chain seq x y z
N ASP A 1 20.90 -10.80 23.20
CA ASP A 1 19.96 -9.87 22.59
C ASP A 1 20.59 -9.26 21.35
N TYR A 2 19.95 -9.44 20.22
CA TYR A 2 20.36 -8.82 18.96
C TYR A 2 19.58 -7.50 18.84
N ALA A 3 20.29 -6.43 18.48
CA ALA A 3 19.68 -5.14 18.14
C ALA A 3 20.00 -4.86 16.66
N PRO A 4 19.28 -5.49 15.72
CA PRO A 4 19.54 -5.30 14.30
C PRO A 4 19.07 -3.92 13.84
N ASP A 5 19.81 -3.28 12.96
CA ASP A 5 19.41 -2.04 12.29
C ASP A 5 18.30 -2.29 11.24
N ARG A 6 18.22 -3.52 10.72
CA ARG A 6 17.25 -3.93 9.69
C ARG A 6 16.88 -5.40 9.83
N VAL A 7 15.61 -5.69 9.64
CA VAL A 7 15.04 -7.04 9.58
C VAL A 7 14.50 -7.28 8.18
N LEU A 8 14.90 -8.38 7.55
CA LEU A 8 14.36 -8.83 6.28
C LEU A 8 13.45 -10.04 6.53
N ILE A 9 12.22 -9.99 6.05
CA ILE A 9 11.23 -11.05 6.21
C ILE A 9 10.91 -11.62 4.83
N GLU A 10 11.16 -12.90 4.63
CA GLU A 10 10.73 -13.64 3.44
C GLU A 10 9.58 -14.59 3.85
N PRO A 11 8.34 -14.25 3.53
CA PRO A 11 7.20 -15.13 3.81
C PRO A 11 7.14 -16.29 2.82
N SER A 12 6.32 -17.29 3.12
CA SER A 12 5.99 -18.35 2.17
C SER A 12 5.35 -17.79 0.90
N GLY A 13 5.69 -18.34 -0.27
CA GLY A 13 5.14 -17.92 -1.56
C GLY A 13 3.62 -18.11 -1.73
N VAL A 14 2.97 -18.79 -0.78
CA VAL A 14 1.50 -18.93 -0.67
C VAL A 14 0.90 -18.06 0.44
N GLY A 15 1.66 -17.10 0.94
CA GLY A 15 1.20 -16.12 1.93
C GLY A 15 0.70 -14.84 1.27
N LYS A 16 -0.28 -14.19 1.88
CA LYS A 16 -0.70 -12.84 1.50
C LYS A 16 0.30 -11.82 2.06
N LEU A 17 0.81 -10.94 1.20
CA LEU A 17 1.71 -9.87 1.61
C LEU A 17 1.01 -8.90 2.57
N SER A 18 -0.26 -8.62 2.32
CA SER A 18 -1.12 -7.80 3.19
C SER A 18 -1.19 -8.32 4.63
N ASP A 19 -1.26 -9.63 4.85
CA ASP A 19 -1.30 -10.20 6.19
C ASP A 19 0.05 -10.08 6.90
N VAL A 20 1.15 -10.28 6.17
CA VAL A 20 2.51 -10.13 6.71
C VAL A 20 2.79 -8.68 7.09
N THR A 21 2.47 -7.74 6.22
CA THR A 21 2.67 -6.31 6.49
C THR A 21 1.84 -5.85 7.68
N ARG A 22 0.58 -6.28 7.78
CA ARG A 22 -0.27 -6.01 8.95
C ARG A 22 0.33 -6.55 10.25
N ALA A 23 0.85 -7.78 10.23
CA ALA A 23 1.51 -8.37 11.39
C ALA A 23 2.78 -7.60 11.80
N VAL A 24 3.55 -7.11 10.84
CA VAL A 24 4.74 -6.28 11.11
C VAL A 24 4.36 -4.94 11.73
N VAL A 25 3.35 -4.27 11.18
CA VAL A 25 2.82 -3.00 11.73
C VAL A 25 2.31 -3.20 13.16
N GLU A 26 1.58 -4.28 13.43
CA GLU A 26 1.10 -4.59 14.78
C GLU A 26 2.26 -4.87 15.75
N ALA A 27 3.29 -5.57 15.31
CA ALA A 27 4.49 -5.78 16.11
C ALA A 27 5.22 -4.46 16.42
N GLY A 28 5.25 -3.52 15.47
CA GLY A 28 5.84 -2.19 15.61
C GLY A 28 5.19 -1.33 16.71
N ARG A 29 3.95 -1.63 17.11
CA ARG A 29 3.31 -0.99 18.26
C ARG A 29 3.91 -1.41 19.61
N ARG A 30 4.62 -2.53 19.66
CA ARG A 30 5.19 -3.12 20.88
C ARG A 30 6.70 -3.00 20.97
N VAL A 31 7.37 -2.87 19.84
CA VAL A 31 8.81 -2.73 19.74
C VAL A 31 9.17 -1.55 18.83
N PRO A 32 10.28 -0.84 19.05
CA PRO A 32 10.68 0.29 18.21
C PRO A 32 11.17 -0.21 16.85
N MET A 33 10.23 -0.46 15.93
CA MET A 33 10.52 -0.84 14.54
C MET A 33 9.49 -0.20 13.60
N GLU A 34 9.93 0.11 12.40
CA GLU A 34 9.12 0.67 11.34
C GLU A 34 9.09 -0.27 10.14
N LEU A 35 7.96 -0.32 9.46
CA LEU A 35 7.85 -1.03 8.19
C LEU A 35 8.52 -0.18 7.11
N GLY A 36 9.65 -0.63 6.59
CA GLY A 36 10.41 0.10 5.59
C GLY A 36 9.87 -0.06 4.18
N SER A 37 9.62 -1.30 3.76
CA SER A 37 9.14 -1.59 2.40
C SER A 37 8.55 -2.99 2.32
N ALA A 38 7.57 -3.18 1.44
CA ALA A 38 7.12 -4.49 0.99
C ALA A 38 7.46 -4.66 -0.49
N VAL A 39 8.05 -5.80 -0.84
CA VAL A 39 8.59 -6.05 -2.19
C VAL A 39 8.02 -7.34 -2.74
N ALA A 40 7.51 -7.29 -3.97
CA ALA A 40 7.16 -8.47 -4.73
C ALA A 40 8.23 -8.78 -5.77
N VAL A 41 8.76 -10.00 -5.77
CA VAL A 41 9.67 -10.50 -6.80
C VAL A 41 8.87 -11.33 -7.81
N VAL A 42 8.78 -10.84 -9.04
CA VAL A 42 7.94 -11.42 -10.08
C VAL A 42 8.81 -12.00 -11.20
N ASN A 43 8.54 -13.25 -11.58
CA ASN A 43 9.15 -13.85 -12.76
C ASN A 43 8.56 -13.19 -14.02
N GLY A 44 9.31 -12.29 -14.69
CA GLY A 44 8.86 -11.50 -15.81
C GLY A 44 8.22 -12.35 -16.93
N PRO A 45 8.91 -13.34 -17.51
CA PRO A 45 8.35 -14.24 -18.53
C PRO A 45 7.05 -14.94 -18.14
N ARG A 46 6.78 -15.08 -16.85
CA ARG A 46 5.59 -15.80 -16.32
C ARG A 46 4.57 -14.88 -15.67
N ALA A 47 4.76 -13.58 -15.66
CA ALA A 47 3.89 -12.61 -14.98
C ALA A 47 2.41 -12.80 -15.36
N ARG A 48 2.10 -12.87 -16.68
CA ARG A 48 0.73 -13.14 -17.16
C ARG A 48 0.15 -14.45 -16.67
N VAL A 49 0.94 -15.52 -16.70
CA VAL A 49 0.51 -16.87 -16.25
C VAL A 49 0.29 -16.89 -14.75
N CYS A 50 1.16 -16.22 -14.00
CA CYS A 50 1.04 -16.11 -12.54
C CYS A 50 -0.22 -15.35 -12.15
N LEU A 51 -0.50 -14.20 -12.74
CA LEU A 51 -1.72 -13.43 -12.50
C LEU A 51 -3.00 -14.21 -12.81
N LYS A 52 -2.94 -15.09 -13.84
CA LYS A 52 -4.10 -15.90 -14.24
C LYS A 52 -4.31 -17.14 -13.37
N ASN A 53 -3.24 -17.81 -12.94
CA ASN A 53 -3.30 -19.16 -12.39
C ASN A 53 -3.07 -19.22 -10.88
N PHE A 54 -2.32 -18.28 -10.28
CA PHE A 54 -1.99 -18.28 -8.84
C PHE A 54 -2.95 -17.42 -7.99
N GLY A 55 -4.05 -16.95 -8.62
CA GLY A 55 -5.21 -16.40 -7.94
C GLY A 55 -4.87 -15.29 -6.93
N GLU A 56 -5.51 -15.37 -5.76
CA GLU A 56 -5.50 -14.30 -4.77
C GLU A 56 -4.14 -14.02 -4.15
N PHE A 57 -3.30 -15.03 -3.93
CA PHE A 57 -2.00 -14.84 -3.27
C PHE A 57 -1.05 -13.98 -4.12
N PHE A 58 -0.92 -14.31 -5.39
CA PHE A 58 -0.06 -13.55 -6.29
C PHE A 58 -0.62 -12.15 -6.55
N THR A 59 -1.92 -12.04 -6.68
CA THR A 59 -2.60 -10.75 -6.84
C THR A 59 -2.40 -9.87 -5.61
N ASP A 60 -2.60 -10.40 -4.41
CA ASP A 60 -2.34 -9.70 -3.15
C ASP A 60 -0.89 -9.24 -3.03
N GLN A 61 0.08 -10.10 -3.39
CA GLN A 61 1.50 -9.72 -3.38
C GLN A 61 1.82 -8.56 -4.33
N VAL A 62 1.20 -8.52 -5.50
CA VAL A 62 1.39 -7.43 -6.47
C VAL A 62 0.68 -6.16 -6.01
N GLU A 63 -0.54 -6.26 -5.54
CA GLU A 63 -1.39 -5.12 -5.16
C GLU A 63 -0.86 -4.39 -3.92
N HIS A 64 -0.26 -5.12 -2.97
CA HIS A 64 0.26 -4.56 -1.72
C HIS A 64 1.77 -4.31 -1.71
N ALA A 65 2.45 -4.49 -2.84
CA ALA A 65 3.87 -4.18 -2.93
C ALA A 65 4.12 -2.68 -3.12
N GLY A 66 5.04 -2.10 -2.36
CA GLY A 66 5.60 -0.78 -2.63
C GLY A 66 6.59 -0.80 -3.79
N ALA A 67 7.27 -1.94 -4.01
CA ALA A 67 8.15 -2.15 -5.15
C ALA A 67 7.97 -3.56 -5.75
N ILE A 68 8.01 -3.64 -7.08
CA ILE A 68 7.95 -4.89 -7.83
C ILE A 68 9.26 -5.05 -8.60
N LEU A 69 9.98 -6.13 -8.30
CA LEU A 69 11.24 -6.45 -8.97
C LEU A 69 10.99 -7.57 -9.98
N LEU A 70 11.11 -7.26 -11.28
CA LEU A 70 11.03 -8.27 -12.33
C LEU A 70 12.33 -9.06 -12.41
N SER A 71 12.23 -10.36 -12.30
CA SER A 71 13.35 -11.28 -12.50
C SER A 71 13.33 -11.89 -13.90
N ARG A 72 14.49 -12.32 -14.39
CA ARG A 72 14.68 -12.99 -15.68
C ARG A 72 14.30 -12.12 -16.89
N THR A 73 14.39 -10.83 -16.77
CA THR A 73 14.07 -9.87 -17.84
C THR A 73 15.04 -9.95 -19.00
N GLN A 74 16.29 -10.38 -18.78
CA GLN A 74 17.29 -10.61 -19.81
C GLN A 74 16.87 -11.65 -20.88
N THR A 75 15.86 -12.46 -20.61
CA THR A 75 15.34 -13.47 -21.53
C THR A 75 14.09 -13.02 -22.28
N MET A 76 13.63 -11.77 -22.04
CA MET A 76 12.42 -11.22 -22.62
C MET A 76 12.72 -10.33 -23.82
N SER A 77 11.84 -10.34 -24.82
CA SER A 77 11.80 -9.27 -25.80
C SER A 77 11.21 -8.01 -25.19
N GLN A 78 11.51 -6.85 -25.78
CA GLN A 78 10.99 -5.57 -25.30
C GLN A 78 9.46 -5.56 -25.22
N ASP A 79 8.77 -6.03 -26.26
CA ASP A 79 7.30 -6.07 -26.29
C ASP A 79 6.71 -6.90 -25.15
N LYS A 80 7.32 -8.05 -24.82
CA LYS A 80 6.90 -8.90 -23.69
C LYS A 80 7.18 -8.28 -22.34
N LEU A 81 8.27 -7.52 -22.25
CA LEU A 81 8.60 -6.78 -21.03
C LEU A 81 7.58 -5.67 -20.79
N GLU A 82 7.26 -4.90 -21.82
CA GLU A 82 6.25 -3.84 -21.78
C GLU A 82 4.87 -4.40 -21.41
N GLU A 83 4.46 -5.51 -22.04
CA GLU A 83 3.22 -6.20 -21.70
C GLU A 83 3.18 -6.63 -20.22
N ALA A 84 4.28 -7.17 -19.69
CA ALA A 84 4.35 -7.57 -18.29
C ALA A 84 4.25 -6.37 -17.36
N VAL A 85 4.89 -5.25 -17.69
CA VAL A 85 4.82 -4.00 -16.92
C VAL A 85 3.40 -3.44 -16.94
N GLU A 86 2.74 -3.40 -18.09
CA GLU A 86 1.35 -2.94 -18.18
C GLU A 86 0.39 -3.76 -17.34
N LEU A 87 0.54 -5.10 -17.37
CA LEU A 87 -0.27 -6.01 -16.55
C LEU A 87 -0.09 -5.77 -15.05
N LEU A 88 1.15 -5.53 -14.61
CA LEU A 88 1.45 -5.26 -13.21
C LEU A 88 0.97 -3.86 -12.80
N ARG A 89 1.17 -2.87 -13.68
CA ARG A 89 0.74 -1.49 -13.47
C ARG A 89 -0.78 -1.37 -13.39
N ALA A 90 -1.51 -2.17 -14.16
CA ALA A 90 -2.98 -2.25 -14.08
C ALA A 90 -3.48 -2.78 -12.73
N ARG A 91 -2.66 -3.56 -12.01
CA ARG A 91 -2.98 -4.07 -10.67
C ARG A 91 -2.48 -3.17 -9.56
N ASN A 92 -1.29 -2.61 -9.74
CA ASN A 92 -0.70 -1.69 -8.76
C ASN A 92 -0.11 -0.47 -9.50
N PRO A 93 -0.88 0.61 -9.64
CA PRO A 93 -0.42 1.83 -10.32
C PRO A 93 0.65 2.59 -9.53
N ARG A 94 0.79 2.34 -8.23
CA ARG A 94 1.69 3.09 -7.34
C ARG A 94 3.06 2.44 -7.17
N ALA A 95 3.17 1.13 -7.28
CA ALA A 95 4.43 0.41 -7.04
C ALA A 95 5.56 0.88 -7.96
N ALA A 96 6.77 0.99 -7.44
CA ALA A 96 7.96 1.11 -8.26
C ALA A 96 8.22 -0.23 -8.97
N ILE A 97 8.32 -0.24 -10.31
CA ILE A 97 8.59 -1.46 -11.09
C ILE A 97 10.00 -1.42 -11.63
N LEU A 98 10.85 -2.35 -11.18
CA LEU A 98 12.21 -2.52 -11.66
C LEU A 98 12.27 -3.60 -12.72
N THR A 99 12.69 -3.21 -13.94
CA THR A 99 12.75 -4.09 -15.11
C THR A 99 14.17 -4.43 -15.55
N THR A 100 15.16 -3.71 -15.02
CA THR A 100 16.58 -3.91 -15.35
C THR A 100 17.03 -5.33 -14.97
N PRO A 101 17.75 -6.04 -15.86
CA PRO A 101 18.33 -7.34 -15.53
C PRO A 101 19.15 -7.31 -14.23
N TRP A 102 19.03 -8.34 -13.42
CA TRP A 102 19.61 -8.35 -12.07
C TRP A 102 21.15 -8.30 -12.05
N ASP A 103 21.80 -8.79 -13.09
CA ASP A 103 23.27 -8.71 -13.29
C ASP A 103 23.74 -7.28 -13.60
N GLN A 104 22.83 -6.39 -13.95
CA GLN A 104 23.08 -4.96 -14.21
C GLN A 104 22.63 -4.06 -13.04
N LEU A 105 22.00 -4.62 -12.01
CA LEU A 105 21.53 -3.88 -10.85
C LEU A 105 22.59 -3.82 -9.75
N THR A 106 22.77 -2.64 -9.19
CA THR A 106 23.52 -2.46 -7.95
C THR A 106 22.58 -2.58 -6.74
N GLY A 107 23.12 -2.98 -5.59
CA GLY A 107 22.36 -3.01 -4.33
C GLY A 107 21.77 -1.65 -3.96
N GLY A 108 22.45 -0.55 -4.33
CA GLY A 108 21.95 0.82 -4.13
C GLY A 108 20.69 1.12 -4.95
N GLN A 109 20.64 0.67 -6.20
CA GLN A 109 19.46 0.84 -7.05
C GLN A 109 18.27 0.02 -6.57
N ILE A 110 18.51 -1.21 -6.10
CA ILE A 110 17.45 -2.05 -5.50
C ILE A 110 16.90 -1.36 -4.26
N ARG A 111 17.79 -0.91 -3.36
CA ARG A 111 17.38 -0.20 -2.15
C ARG A 111 16.61 1.07 -2.46
N ALA A 112 17.04 1.89 -3.40
CA ALA A 112 16.35 3.11 -3.80
C ALA A 112 14.94 2.82 -4.34
N ALA A 113 14.77 1.74 -5.12
CA ALA A 113 13.45 1.33 -5.59
C ALA A 113 12.54 0.85 -4.46
N MET A 114 13.11 0.17 -3.47
CA MET A 114 12.38 -0.31 -2.28
C MET A 114 11.98 0.83 -1.34
N GLU A 115 12.85 1.81 -1.15
CA GLU A 115 12.66 2.93 -0.21
C GLU A 115 11.97 4.15 -0.84
N GLY A 116 11.81 4.16 -2.16
CA GLY A 116 11.22 5.28 -2.91
C GLY A 116 9.71 5.48 -2.69
N HIS A 117 9.04 4.45 -2.18
CA HIS A 117 7.64 4.52 -1.75
C HIS A 117 7.54 3.99 -0.32
N SER A 118 7.27 4.88 0.63
CA SER A 118 7.01 4.47 1.99
C SER A 118 5.69 3.68 2.05
N LEU A 119 5.77 2.42 2.43
CA LEU A 119 4.58 1.59 2.63
C LEU A 119 3.75 2.11 3.81
N ALA A 120 4.39 2.79 4.77
CA ALA A 120 3.70 3.45 5.86
C ALA A 120 2.72 4.52 5.34
N ASP A 121 3.13 5.31 4.36
CA ASP A 121 2.26 6.32 3.73
C ASP A 121 1.07 5.67 3.03
N GLN A 122 1.27 4.53 2.35
CA GLN A 122 0.18 3.80 1.70
C GLN A 122 -0.84 3.22 2.70
N LEU A 123 -0.36 2.67 3.81
CA LEU A 123 -1.23 2.13 4.86
C LEU A 123 -1.97 3.22 5.63
N MET A 124 -1.38 4.41 5.76
CA MET A 124 -2.06 5.57 6.35
C MET A 124 -3.19 6.05 5.44
N GLU A 125 -2.95 6.16 4.12
CA GLU A 125 -4.01 6.50 3.15
C GLU A 125 -5.16 5.49 3.15
N GLU A 126 -4.86 4.17 3.27
CA GLU A 126 -5.89 3.13 3.33
C GLU A 126 -6.67 3.15 4.65
N ALA A 127 -6.05 3.56 5.76
CA ALA A 127 -6.69 3.67 7.06
C ALA A 127 -7.67 4.86 7.15
N ASP A 128 -7.46 5.90 6.35
CA ASP A 128 -8.31 7.09 6.32
C ASP A 128 -9.55 6.93 5.41
N VAL A 129 -9.68 5.80 4.71
CA VAL A 129 -10.82 5.50 3.86
C VAL A 129 -11.88 4.74 4.65
N CYS A 130 -13.07 5.31 4.76
CA CYS A 130 -14.21 4.64 5.39
C CYS A 130 -14.57 3.35 4.62
N PRO A 131 -14.61 2.16 5.27
CA PRO A 131 -14.89 0.90 4.59
C PRO A 131 -16.31 0.79 4.04
N GLU A 132 -17.23 1.64 4.52
CA GLU A 132 -18.64 1.61 4.09
C GLU A 132 -18.95 2.57 2.94
N CYS A 133 -18.35 3.76 2.91
CA CYS A 133 -18.63 4.75 1.88
C CYS A 133 -17.45 5.08 0.96
N GLY A 134 -16.23 4.59 1.27
CA GLY A 134 -15.02 4.86 0.48
C GLY A 134 -14.53 6.32 0.52
N GLY A 135 -15.04 7.13 1.45
CA GLY A 135 -14.68 8.55 1.59
C GLY A 135 -13.58 8.77 2.63
N HIS A 136 -12.77 9.81 2.42
CA HIS A 136 -11.82 10.29 3.43
C HIS A 136 -12.54 11.21 4.41
N HIS A 137 -12.50 10.89 5.71
CA HIS A 137 -13.02 11.74 6.77
C HIS A 137 -11.87 12.47 7.45
N GLU A 138 -11.77 13.77 7.24
CA GLU A 138 -10.82 14.60 7.98
C GLU A 138 -11.24 14.69 9.45
N HIS A 139 -10.50 14.02 10.33
CA HIS A 139 -10.58 14.21 11.77
C HIS A 139 -9.77 15.44 12.16
N GLY A 140 -10.37 16.62 12.04
CA GLY A 140 -9.68 17.84 12.41
C GLY A 140 -10.65 19.00 12.65
N HIS A 141 -11.36 18.98 13.76
CA HIS A 141 -11.90 20.22 14.31
C HIS A 141 -11.10 20.64 15.54
N PRO A 142 -10.30 21.71 15.47
CA PRO A 142 -9.82 22.36 16.67
C PRO A 142 -11.01 23.04 17.35
N HIS A 143 -11.35 22.61 18.55
CA HIS A 143 -12.27 23.32 19.41
C HIS A 143 -11.63 24.65 19.80
N HIS A 144 -12.00 25.73 19.13
CA HIS A 144 -11.83 27.07 19.65
C HIS A 144 -13.01 27.37 20.57
N HIS A 145 -12.73 27.40 21.86
CA HIS A 145 -13.56 28.13 22.83
C HIS A 145 -13.26 29.61 22.65
N GLU A 146 -14.18 30.37 22.15
CA GLU A 146 -14.28 31.81 22.39
C GLU A 146 -15.68 32.16 22.80
N GLU A 147 -15.71 32.97 23.87
CA GLU A 147 -16.88 33.42 24.59
C GLU A 147 -17.72 34.41 23.78
N GLU A 148 -19.03 34.31 23.99
CA GLU A 148 -20.11 35.30 23.91
C GLU A 148 -19.91 36.54 23.03
N HIS A 149 -20.82 36.71 22.05
CA HIS A 149 -21.61 37.94 21.89
C HIS A 149 -22.87 37.68 21.03
N HIS A 150 -24.00 38.18 21.54
CA HIS A 150 -25.31 38.16 20.91
C HIS A 150 -25.37 38.90 19.57
N GLY A 151 -26.14 38.33 18.61
CA GLY A 151 -26.52 39.06 17.40
C GLY A 151 -27.44 38.22 16.49
N HIS A 152 -28.66 38.69 16.33
CA HIS A 152 -29.73 38.15 15.47
C HIS A 152 -29.32 38.07 13.99
N GLY A 153 -29.84 37.04 13.29
CA GLY A 153 -30.02 37.15 11.85
C GLY A 153 -29.91 35.87 11.05
N GLU A 154 -31.04 35.40 10.58
CA GLU A 154 -31.33 34.74 9.30
C GLU A 154 -30.81 33.31 9.00
N HIS A 155 -31.81 32.52 8.69
CA HIS A 155 -31.77 31.13 8.18
C HIS A 155 -30.95 30.99 6.90
N HIS A 156 -29.97 30.09 6.90
CA HIS A 156 -29.53 29.41 5.71
C HIS A 156 -29.51 27.89 5.99
N GLU A 157 -30.39 27.20 5.30
CA GLU A 157 -30.39 25.74 5.17
C GLU A 157 -29.12 25.30 4.44
N HIS A 158 -28.27 24.60 5.13
CA HIS A 158 -27.24 23.75 4.51
C HIS A 158 -27.57 22.30 4.83
N GLY A 159 -28.08 21.60 3.83
CA GLY A 159 -28.23 20.17 3.84
C GLY A 159 -26.85 19.52 3.92
N GLY A 160 -26.47 19.08 5.11
CA GLY A 160 -25.35 18.17 5.34
C GLY A 160 -25.91 16.76 5.43
N GLU A 161 -25.72 15.96 4.42
CA GLU A 161 -25.99 14.53 4.48
C GLU A 161 -25.03 13.91 5.50
N ALA A 162 -25.61 13.45 6.61
CA ALA A 162 -24.87 12.71 7.63
C ALA A 162 -24.63 11.29 7.12
N CYS A 163 -23.39 10.98 6.75
CA CYS A 163 -22.92 9.62 6.62
C CYS A 163 -22.78 9.00 8.01
N CYS A 164 -23.34 7.81 8.18
CA CYS A 164 -23.34 6.97 9.39
C CYS A 164 -24.40 7.35 10.45
N GLY A 165 -25.68 7.08 10.15
CA GLY A 165 -26.72 6.97 11.16
C GLY A 165 -26.69 5.58 11.80
N HIS A 166 -26.36 5.50 13.09
CA HIS A 166 -26.59 4.31 13.89
C HIS A 166 -28.06 4.30 14.30
N ASP A 167 -28.85 3.43 13.67
CA ASP A 167 -30.14 3.03 14.21
C ASP A 167 -29.92 1.92 15.24
N HIS A 168 -30.11 2.26 16.52
CA HIS A 168 -30.37 1.31 17.59
C HIS A 168 -31.89 1.14 17.70
N ASP A 169 -32.39 0.00 17.21
CA ASP A 169 -33.70 -0.49 17.56
C ASP A 169 -33.62 -1.65 18.57
N HIS A 170 -34.55 -1.60 19.51
CA HIS A 170 -34.78 -2.39 20.71
C HIS A 170 -34.91 -3.91 20.51
#